data_588395ba88db50905ad925f338ab6de1
#
_entry.id   588395ba88db50905ad925f338ab6de1
#
_cell.length_a   1.000
_cell.length_b   1.000
_cell.length_c   1.000
_cell.angle_alpha   90.00
_cell.angle_beta   90.00
_cell.angle_gamma   90.00
#
_symmetry.space_group_name_H-M   'P 1'
#
loop_
_entity.id
_entity.type
_entity.pdbx_description
1 polymer ?
#
loop_
_entity_poly.entity_id
_entity_poly.type
_entity_poly.pdbx_seq_one_letter_code
_entity_poly.pdbx_strand_id
1 'polypeptide(L)'
;MAVLGAALTPEADLLVTGCMDGVYLSDMQSGESRRVAERSSYVSGVAWLQNSQQFVSAGYDGKLHWFDRVTESISREQQVHQFWSWDMALSPDQRMIASVTGQYLAGGYRYEPQPEREPSVVLLDAQTGTRLFELPHVPSVQAVCFSSDSHYVAAGNLMGEVRIWDCHTGELQANWNTEDFTSWGIIKSHSYLGGIFAMQFTPNGEQLILAGMGPMRDPMAGNGKQLWQKWNWRAEEPNKAAEINKGEAGEGLMEALAVHPTRPVFAMGGRLRGGDWNVALFHLDTGERLTTLKTGYRVTGIEFTDDGNRMLVTGTQGQPKPNKERQWEPFGRVELYEIIPG
;
A
#
# COMPACT_ATOMS: atom_id res chain seq x y z
N MET A 1 -15.56 -9.04 -6.28
CA MET A 1 -14.80 -8.03 -7.01
C MET A 1 -13.37 -8.01 -6.55
N ALA A 2 -12.46 -7.38 -7.32
CA ALA A 2 -11.06 -7.29 -6.90
C ALA A 2 -10.93 -6.37 -5.68
N VAL A 3 -10.28 -6.82 -4.62
CA VAL A 3 -9.95 -6.01 -3.45
C VAL A 3 -8.63 -5.29 -3.73
N LEU A 4 -8.60 -3.98 -3.56
CA LEU A 4 -7.41 -3.14 -3.74
C LEU A 4 -6.93 -2.53 -2.42
N GLY A 5 -7.84 -2.23 -1.50
CA GLY A 5 -7.56 -1.76 -0.16
C GLY A 5 -8.46 -2.46 0.85
N ALA A 6 -8.00 -2.63 2.07
CA ALA A 6 -8.75 -3.26 3.14
C ALA A 6 -8.35 -2.67 4.50
N ALA A 7 -9.27 -2.64 5.44
CA ALA A 7 -9.00 -2.26 6.82
C ALA A 7 -9.97 -2.97 7.78
N LEU A 8 -9.43 -3.58 8.84
CA LEU A 8 -10.19 -4.17 9.93
C LEU A 8 -10.55 -3.11 10.98
N THR A 9 -11.67 -3.30 11.68
CA THR A 9 -11.89 -2.64 12.97
C THR A 9 -10.90 -3.15 14.01
N PRO A 10 -10.59 -2.39 15.07
CA PRO A 10 -9.71 -2.84 16.15
C PRO A 10 -10.14 -4.18 16.77
N GLU A 11 -11.44 -4.40 16.89
CA GLU A 11 -12.04 -5.65 17.38
C GLU A 11 -11.97 -6.78 16.36
N ALA A 12 -11.57 -6.48 15.12
CA ALA A 12 -11.53 -7.39 13.98
C ALA A 12 -12.89 -8.11 13.70
N ASP A 13 -13.99 -7.44 14.01
CA ASP A 13 -15.36 -7.90 13.76
C ASP A 13 -15.90 -7.46 12.41
N LEU A 14 -15.43 -6.30 11.91
CA LEU A 14 -15.83 -5.75 10.62
C LEU A 14 -14.62 -5.48 9.73
N LEU A 15 -14.80 -5.73 8.45
CA LEU A 15 -13.83 -5.43 7.41
C LEU A 15 -14.45 -4.48 6.39
N VAL A 16 -13.80 -3.35 6.13
CA VAL A 16 -14.09 -2.52 4.98
C VAL A 16 -13.11 -2.85 3.86
N THR A 17 -13.63 -3.03 2.63
CA THR A 17 -12.79 -3.27 1.45
C THR A 17 -13.10 -2.30 0.34
N GLY A 18 -12.05 -1.75 -0.24
CA GLY A 18 -12.09 -0.96 -1.46
C GLY A 18 -11.94 -1.86 -2.68
N CYS A 19 -12.90 -1.80 -3.57
CA CYS A 19 -12.98 -2.64 -4.76
C CYS A 19 -13.06 -1.82 -6.05
N MET A 20 -13.07 -2.51 -7.18
CA MET A 20 -13.13 -1.87 -8.50
C MET A 20 -14.43 -1.12 -8.77
N ASP A 21 -15.52 -1.44 -8.07
CA ASP A 21 -16.86 -0.91 -8.29
C ASP A 21 -17.47 -0.24 -7.06
N GLY A 22 -16.72 -0.11 -5.99
CA GLY A 22 -17.21 0.50 -4.78
C GLY A 22 -16.55 -0.01 -3.49
N VAL A 23 -17.20 0.29 -2.38
CA VAL A 23 -16.77 -0.09 -1.05
C VAL A 23 -17.72 -1.13 -0.49
N TYR A 24 -17.16 -2.18 0.09
CA TYR A 24 -17.91 -3.27 0.73
C TYR A 24 -17.61 -3.32 2.22
N LEU A 25 -18.63 -3.63 2.99
CA LEU A 25 -18.54 -3.92 4.42
C LEU A 25 -18.86 -5.40 4.64
N SER A 26 -17.97 -6.08 5.33
CA SER A 26 -18.10 -7.50 5.64
C SER A 26 -18.08 -7.71 7.15
N ASP A 27 -19.00 -8.53 7.63
CA ASP A 27 -18.98 -9.04 9.00
C ASP A 27 -18.08 -10.27 9.04
N MET A 28 -17.06 -10.23 9.89
CA MET A 28 -16.02 -11.26 9.93
C MET A 28 -16.47 -12.52 10.67
N GLN A 29 -17.55 -12.46 11.43
CA GLN A 29 -18.11 -13.59 12.14
C GLN A 29 -19.08 -14.39 11.25
N SER A 30 -20.01 -13.69 10.59
CA SER A 30 -21.01 -14.34 9.70
C SER A 30 -20.48 -14.60 8.30
N GLY A 31 -19.46 -13.85 7.85
CA GLY A 31 -18.97 -13.84 6.48
C GLY A 31 -19.89 -13.10 5.51
N GLU A 32 -20.93 -12.44 5.99
CA GLU A 32 -21.81 -11.64 5.14
C GLU A 32 -21.10 -10.38 4.66
N SER A 33 -21.22 -10.09 3.37
CA SER A 33 -20.62 -8.92 2.74
C SER A 33 -21.65 -8.17 1.91
N ARG A 34 -21.70 -6.84 2.06
CA ARG A 34 -22.59 -5.99 1.28
C ARG A 34 -21.87 -4.76 0.75
N ARG A 35 -22.25 -4.30 -0.44
CA ARG A 35 -21.76 -3.03 -0.98
C ARG A 35 -22.47 -1.88 -0.27
N VAL A 36 -21.68 -1.00 0.35
CA VAL A 36 -22.19 0.16 1.11
C VAL A 36 -22.04 1.48 0.35
N ALA A 37 -21.10 1.56 -0.59
CA ALA A 37 -20.96 2.72 -1.47
C ALA A 37 -20.60 2.26 -2.88
N GLU A 38 -21.32 2.75 -3.86
CA GLU A 38 -20.99 2.59 -5.27
C GLU A 38 -19.98 3.64 -5.71
N ARG A 39 -18.98 3.25 -6.48
CA ARG A 39 -17.99 4.14 -7.05
C ARG A 39 -17.87 3.89 -8.55
N SER A 40 -17.77 4.97 -9.32
CA SER A 40 -17.50 4.89 -10.76
C SER A 40 -16.02 4.64 -11.08
N SER A 41 -15.19 4.60 -10.06
CA SER A 41 -13.75 4.45 -10.15
C SER A 41 -13.25 3.43 -9.11
N TYR A 42 -12.07 2.85 -9.35
CA TYR A 42 -11.44 1.91 -8.43
C TYR A 42 -11.14 2.58 -7.09
N VAL A 43 -11.41 1.89 -6.00
CA VAL A 43 -11.12 2.32 -4.64
C VAL A 43 -9.76 1.73 -4.24
N SER A 44 -8.74 2.59 -4.17
CA SER A 44 -7.35 2.19 -3.95
C SER A 44 -6.97 2.03 -2.48
N GLY A 45 -7.66 2.74 -1.59
CA GLY A 45 -7.39 2.69 -0.15
C GLY A 45 -8.65 2.89 0.66
N VAL A 46 -8.68 2.31 1.86
CA VAL A 46 -9.73 2.47 2.86
C VAL A 46 -9.10 2.49 4.25
N ALA A 47 -9.68 3.23 5.18
CA ALA A 47 -9.26 3.25 6.58
C ALA A 47 -10.44 3.55 7.50
N TRP A 48 -10.51 2.88 8.65
CA TRP A 48 -11.46 3.20 9.70
C TRP A 48 -11.03 4.46 10.45
N LEU A 49 -11.98 5.34 10.67
CA LEU A 49 -11.83 6.47 11.58
C LEU A 49 -12.29 6.10 12.99
N GLN A 50 -11.95 6.98 13.96
CA GLN A 50 -12.28 6.77 15.37
C GLN A 50 -13.70 6.25 15.57
N ASN A 51 -13.85 5.32 16.50
CA ASN A 51 -15.11 4.69 16.91
C ASN A 51 -15.69 3.67 15.91
N SER A 52 -14.99 3.32 14.84
CA SER A 52 -15.48 2.36 13.83
C SER A 52 -16.88 2.69 13.28
N GLN A 53 -17.31 3.95 13.43
CA GLN A 53 -18.59 4.44 12.90
C GLN A 53 -18.43 5.09 11.52
N GLN A 54 -17.24 5.54 11.21
CA GLN A 54 -16.90 6.13 9.93
C GLN A 54 -15.67 5.47 9.34
N PHE A 55 -15.61 5.45 8.04
CA PHE A 55 -14.39 5.12 7.30
C PHE A 55 -14.18 6.10 6.16
N VAL A 56 -12.94 6.23 5.74
CA VAL A 56 -12.57 7.01 4.56
C VAL A 56 -12.11 6.07 3.45
N SER A 57 -12.41 6.43 2.22
CA SER A 57 -11.93 5.72 1.03
C SER A 57 -11.33 6.65 0.00
N ALA A 58 -10.22 6.25 -0.61
CA ALA A 58 -9.55 6.92 -1.72
C ALA A 58 -9.77 6.16 -3.04
N GLY A 59 -9.75 6.85 -4.15
CA GLY A 59 -9.97 6.17 -5.43
C GLY A 59 -9.26 6.80 -6.63
N TYR A 60 -9.32 6.10 -7.77
CA TYR A 60 -8.73 6.54 -9.04
C TYR A 60 -9.47 7.72 -9.70
N ASP A 61 -10.49 8.26 -9.05
CA ASP A 61 -11.10 9.54 -9.36
C ASP A 61 -10.39 10.72 -8.66
N GLY A 62 -9.35 10.43 -7.86
CA GLY A 62 -8.60 11.43 -7.08
C GLY A 62 -9.37 11.98 -5.89
N LYS A 63 -10.47 11.33 -5.49
CA LYS A 63 -11.33 11.78 -4.41
C LYS A 63 -11.17 10.95 -3.15
N LEU A 64 -11.37 11.61 -2.01
CA LEU A 64 -11.65 10.98 -0.73
C LEU A 64 -13.13 11.06 -0.42
N HIS A 65 -13.71 9.96 0.07
CA HIS A 65 -15.09 9.87 0.55
C HIS A 65 -15.12 9.41 2.01
N TRP A 66 -15.79 10.16 2.85
CA TRP A 66 -16.10 9.77 4.22
C TRP A 66 -17.49 9.13 4.25
N PHE A 67 -17.58 7.92 4.72
CA PHE A 67 -18.82 7.18 4.85
C PHE A 67 -19.19 7.04 6.33
N ASP A 68 -20.45 7.33 6.64
CA ASP A 68 -21.02 7.18 7.98
C ASP A 68 -21.90 5.93 8.03
N ARG A 69 -21.57 5.01 8.93
CA ARG A 69 -22.29 3.73 9.10
C ARG A 69 -23.68 3.88 9.68
N VAL A 70 -23.89 4.91 10.51
CA VAL A 70 -25.18 5.12 11.18
C VAL A 70 -26.22 5.61 10.18
N THR A 71 -25.83 6.55 9.33
CA THR A 71 -26.71 7.08 8.28
C THR A 71 -26.65 6.28 6.98
N GLU A 72 -25.72 5.32 6.90
CA GLU A 72 -25.41 4.51 5.72
C GLU A 72 -25.22 5.35 4.44
N SER A 73 -24.49 6.46 4.57
CA SER A 73 -24.32 7.41 3.47
C SER A 73 -22.92 8.05 3.48
N ILE A 74 -22.55 8.59 2.32
CA ILE A 74 -21.35 9.42 2.18
C ILE A 74 -21.65 10.76 2.86
N SER A 75 -20.97 11.02 3.98
CA SER A 75 -21.10 12.27 4.75
C SER A 75 -20.29 13.41 4.17
N ARG A 76 -19.23 13.08 3.41
CA ARG A 76 -18.34 14.04 2.75
C ARG A 76 -17.67 13.43 1.53
N GLU A 77 -17.50 14.27 0.51
CA GLU A 77 -16.67 14.00 -0.67
C GLU A 77 -15.71 15.16 -0.87
N GLN A 78 -14.46 14.86 -1.20
CA GLN A 78 -13.46 15.88 -1.47
C GLN A 78 -12.53 15.49 -2.61
N GLN A 79 -12.36 16.37 -3.60
CA GLN A 79 -11.32 16.24 -4.63
C GLN A 79 -9.96 16.58 -4.01
N VAL A 80 -9.07 15.60 -3.93
CA VAL A 80 -7.71 15.76 -3.41
C VAL A 80 -6.70 15.88 -4.54
N HIS A 81 -6.81 15.03 -5.56
CA HIS A 81 -5.93 15.00 -6.72
C HIS A 81 -6.72 15.16 -8.01
N GLN A 82 -6.10 15.73 -9.04
CA GLN A 82 -6.65 15.76 -10.40
C GLN A 82 -6.48 14.40 -11.10
N PHE A 83 -5.47 13.64 -10.69
CA PHE A 83 -5.19 12.27 -11.15
C PHE A 83 -5.56 11.26 -10.07
N TRP A 84 -5.27 10.00 -10.30
CA TRP A 84 -5.61 8.87 -9.43
C TRP A 84 -4.93 9.00 -8.06
N SER A 85 -5.66 8.72 -7.00
CA SER A 85 -5.03 8.40 -5.72
C SER A 85 -4.55 6.95 -5.79
N TRP A 86 -3.23 6.77 -5.74
CA TRP A 86 -2.62 5.44 -5.82
C TRP A 86 -2.69 4.69 -4.50
N ASP A 87 -2.49 5.43 -3.41
CA ASP A 87 -2.46 4.91 -2.06
C ASP A 87 -2.93 5.97 -1.06
N MET A 88 -3.34 5.52 0.10
CA MET A 88 -3.78 6.34 1.22
C MET A 88 -3.41 5.68 2.53
N ALA A 89 -2.89 6.46 3.48
CA ALA A 89 -2.65 6.04 4.86
C ALA A 89 -3.37 6.95 5.85
N LEU A 90 -3.82 6.37 6.96
CA LEU A 90 -4.30 7.08 8.14
C LEU A 90 -3.20 7.07 9.20
N SER A 91 -2.96 8.21 9.87
CA SER A 91 -1.99 8.27 10.96
C SER A 91 -2.46 7.43 12.16
N PRO A 92 -1.55 6.81 12.94
CA PRO A 92 -1.91 6.00 14.11
C PRO A 92 -2.74 6.74 15.15
N ASP A 93 -2.54 8.05 15.32
CA ASP A 93 -3.38 8.91 16.18
C ASP A 93 -4.72 9.28 15.57
N GLN A 94 -4.99 8.85 14.33
CA GLN A 94 -6.21 9.05 13.55
C GLN A 94 -6.58 10.50 13.26
N ARG A 95 -5.58 11.39 13.28
CA ARG A 95 -5.81 12.82 13.03
C ARG A 95 -5.50 13.24 11.60
N MET A 96 -4.66 12.48 10.88
CA MET A 96 -4.21 12.85 9.56
C MET A 96 -4.42 11.72 8.55
N ILE A 97 -4.75 12.11 7.33
CA ILE A 97 -4.76 11.25 6.16
C ILE A 97 -3.66 11.73 5.22
N ALA A 98 -2.83 10.80 4.74
CA ALA A 98 -1.93 11.03 3.62
C ALA A 98 -2.52 10.37 2.36
N SER A 99 -2.58 11.10 1.25
CA SER A 99 -2.99 10.58 -0.05
C SER A 99 -1.92 10.90 -1.08
N VAL A 100 -1.61 9.95 -1.95
CA VAL A 100 -0.54 10.07 -2.93
C VAL A 100 -1.01 9.86 -4.36
N THR A 101 -0.36 10.56 -5.28
CA THR A 101 -0.72 10.60 -6.69
C THR A 101 0.51 10.68 -7.60
N GLY A 102 0.28 10.91 -8.84
CA GLY A 102 1.25 11.24 -9.85
C GLY A 102 1.10 10.38 -11.07
N GLN A 103 1.03 11.05 -12.21
CA GLN A 103 0.96 10.38 -13.49
C GLN A 103 2.36 9.94 -13.92
N TYR A 104 2.52 8.65 -14.18
CA TYR A 104 3.68 8.16 -14.88
C TYR A 104 3.58 8.54 -16.36
N LEU A 105 4.48 9.39 -16.81
CA LEU A 105 4.58 9.77 -18.21
C LEU A 105 5.74 9.00 -18.86
N ALA A 106 5.41 7.89 -19.50
CA ALA A 106 6.35 7.24 -20.41
C ALA A 106 6.38 8.03 -21.73
N GLY A 107 7.50 8.61 -22.05
CA GLY A 107 7.65 9.35 -23.31
C GLY A 107 9.10 9.39 -23.76
N GLY A 108 9.39 8.88 -24.96
CA GLY A 108 10.73 8.92 -25.55
C GLY A 108 11.64 7.75 -25.17
N TYR A 109 12.91 7.85 -25.56
CA TYR A 109 13.94 6.81 -25.33
C TYR A 109 14.59 6.89 -23.95
N ARG A 110 14.25 7.89 -23.17
CA ARG A 110 14.73 8.09 -21.79
C ARG A 110 13.54 8.47 -20.94
N TYR A 111 13.42 7.86 -19.79
CA TYR A 111 12.55 8.37 -18.76
C TYR A 111 13.26 9.56 -18.12
N GLU A 112 12.64 10.70 -18.25
CA GLU A 112 13.00 11.87 -17.46
C GLU A 112 11.83 12.11 -16.50
N PRO A 113 12.09 12.17 -15.17
CA PRO A 113 11.05 12.51 -14.23
C PRO A 113 10.39 13.81 -14.67
N GLN A 114 9.10 13.75 -14.93
CA GLN A 114 8.36 14.98 -15.25
C GLN A 114 8.20 15.79 -13.96
N PRO A 115 8.24 17.12 -14.04
CA PRO A 115 7.86 17.95 -12.92
C PRO A 115 6.46 17.61 -12.44
N GLU A 116 6.23 17.76 -11.15
CA GLU A 116 4.88 17.64 -10.59
C GLU A 116 3.92 18.60 -11.30
N ARG A 117 2.75 18.08 -11.66
CA ARG A 117 1.62 18.89 -12.17
C ARG A 117 0.69 19.34 -11.06
N GLU A 118 0.72 18.57 -9.96
CA GLU A 118 0.01 18.79 -8.72
C GLU A 118 0.84 18.16 -7.60
N PRO A 119 0.69 18.57 -6.33
CA PRO A 119 1.40 17.96 -5.20
C PRO A 119 1.18 16.47 -5.17
N SER A 120 2.28 15.69 -5.23
CA SER A 120 2.20 14.22 -5.28
C SER A 120 1.83 13.58 -3.95
N VAL A 121 2.03 14.30 -2.85
CA VAL A 121 1.65 13.88 -1.50
C VAL A 121 0.86 14.99 -0.83
N VAL A 122 -0.35 14.68 -0.34
CA VAL A 122 -1.21 15.65 0.36
C VAL A 122 -1.54 15.09 1.72
N LEU A 123 -1.27 15.88 2.77
CA LEU A 123 -1.73 15.62 4.12
C LEU A 123 -3.03 16.39 4.40
N LEU A 124 -4.01 15.70 4.97
CA LEU A 124 -5.31 16.26 5.33
C LEU A 124 -5.63 15.94 6.80
N ASP A 125 -6.37 16.83 7.42
CA ASP A 125 -7.06 16.52 8.67
C ASP A 125 -8.09 15.42 8.43
N ALA A 126 -8.03 14.34 9.20
CA ALA A 126 -8.84 13.14 8.95
C ALA A 126 -10.35 13.38 9.17
N GLN A 127 -10.73 14.30 10.04
CA GLN A 127 -12.12 14.57 10.34
C GLN A 127 -12.72 15.62 9.41
N THR A 128 -11.97 16.69 9.14
CA THR A 128 -12.48 17.83 8.37
C THR A 128 -12.19 17.75 6.89
N GLY A 129 -11.20 16.94 6.49
CA GLY A 129 -10.67 16.90 5.13
C GLY A 129 -9.86 18.15 4.78
N THR A 130 -9.61 19.06 5.72
CA THR A 130 -8.82 20.26 5.46
C THR A 130 -7.41 19.88 5.06
N ARG A 131 -6.89 20.43 3.98
CA ARG A 131 -5.49 20.25 3.57
C ARG A 131 -4.58 20.91 4.61
N LEU A 132 -3.66 20.13 5.18
CA LEU A 132 -2.65 20.57 6.11
C LEU A 132 -1.35 20.93 5.39
N PHE A 133 -0.87 20.01 4.54
CA PHE A 133 0.35 20.21 3.78
C PHE A 133 0.23 19.61 2.37
N GLU A 134 0.94 20.24 1.45
CA GLU A 134 1.22 19.76 0.09
C GLU A 134 2.71 19.51 -0.01
N LEU A 135 3.10 18.24 -0.07
CA LEU A 135 4.48 17.79 0.04
C LEU A 135 5.00 17.37 -1.34
N PRO A 136 6.07 18.01 -1.85
CA PRO A 136 6.55 17.73 -3.18
C PRO A 136 7.27 16.39 -3.28
N HIS A 137 7.01 15.64 -4.34
CA HIS A 137 7.73 14.40 -4.66
C HIS A 137 7.86 14.22 -6.16
N VAL A 138 8.78 13.37 -6.60
CA VAL A 138 8.88 12.99 -8.01
C VAL A 138 7.76 12.01 -8.35
N PRO A 139 6.87 12.28 -9.32
CA PRO A 139 5.81 11.37 -9.74
C PRO A 139 6.41 10.10 -10.40
N SER A 140 5.76 8.94 -10.36
CA SER A 140 4.52 8.63 -9.70
C SER A 140 4.76 8.05 -8.31
N VAL A 141 4.09 8.60 -7.30
CA VAL A 141 4.17 8.08 -5.93
C VAL A 141 3.15 6.96 -5.75
N GLN A 142 3.58 5.80 -5.26
CA GLN A 142 2.77 4.57 -5.21
C GLN A 142 2.49 4.08 -3.81
N ALA A 143 3.26 4.50 -2.82
CA ALA A 143 3.13 4.04 -1.45
C ALA A 143 3.32 5.19 -0.46
N VAL A 144 2.58 5.15 0.64
CA VAL A 144 2.66 6.12 1.73
C VAL A 144 2.41 5.44 3.08
N CYS A 145 3.14 5.87 4.11
CA CYS A 145 2.88 5.41 5.48
C CYS A 145 3.26 6.48 6.52
N PHE A 146 2.66 6.37 7.70
CA PHE A 146 3.03 7.16 8.88
C PHE A 146 3.94 6.39 9.81
N SER A 147 4.77 7.10 10.58
CA SER A 147 5.46 6.54 11.73
C SER A 147 4.48 6.21 12.85
N SER A 148 4.85 5.27 13.73
CA SER A 148 4.00 4.80 14.84
C SER A 148 3.60 5.90 15.83
N ASP A 149 4.43 6.95 15.95
CA ASP A 149 4.18 8.14 16.77
C ASP A 149 3.41 9.25 16.04
N SER A 150 3.01 9.03 14.78
CA SER A 150 2.34 10.00 13.90
C SER A 150 3.13 11.28 13.61
N HIS A 151 4.44 11.28 13.89
CA HIS A 151 5.30 12.45 13.68
C HIS A 151 5.79 12.58 12.24
N TYR A 152 5.98 11.46 11.55
CA TYR A 152 6.56 11.43 10.22
C TYR A 152 5.64 10.74 9.22
N VAL A 153 5.66 11.25 8.00
CA VAL A 153 5.06 10.59 6.83
C VAL A 153 6.16 10.28 5.82
N ALA A 154 6.16 9.07 5.31
CA ALA A 154 7.07 8.63 4.26
C ALA A 154 6.30 8.30 2.99
N ALA A 155 6.85 8.66 1.83
CA ALA A 155 6.31 8.29 0.53
C ALA A 155 7.40 7.75 -0.40
N GLY A 156 7.02 6.80 -1.25
CA GLY A 156 7.90 6.12 -2.20
C GLY A 156 7.32 6.06 -3.61
N ASN A 157 8.18 6.18 -4.61
CA ASN A 157 7.76 6.27 -5.99
C ASN A 157 8.20 5.07 -6.85
N LEU A 158 7.79 5.07 -8.10
CA LEU A 158 8.16 4.07 -9.11
C LEU A 158 9.66 4.06 -9.45
N MET A 159 10.39 5.11 -9.07
CA MET A 159 11.82 5.28 -9.37
C MET A 159 12.72 4.81 -8.22
N GLY A 160 12.14 4.37 -7.12
CA GLY A 160 12.89 4.01 -5.92
C GLY A 160 13.29 5.22 -5.07
N GLU A 161 12.75 6.41 -5.34
CA GLU A 161 12.98 7.57 -4.48
C GLU A 161 12.04 7.55 -3.28
N VAL A 162 12.60 7.81 -2.11
CA VAL A 162 11.89 7.89 -0.83
C VAL A 162 12.07 9.29 -0.25
N ARG A 163 11.01 9.87 0.24
CA ARG A 163 11.03 11.11 1.02
C ARG A 163 10.27 10.94 2.32
N ILE A 164 10.77 11.58 3.37
CA ILE A 164 10.16 11.58 4.71
C ILE A 164 10.03 13.02 5.17
N TRP A 165 8.85 13.38 5.66
CA TRP A 165 8.57 14.72 6.18
C TRP A 165 8.04 14.65 7.61
N ASP A 166 8.29 15.72 8.35
CA ASP A 166 7.63 15.99 9.62
C ASP A 166 6.19 16.41 9.37
N CYS A 167 5.24 15.72 10.00
CA CYS A 167 3.80 15.94 9.80
C CYS A 167 3.29 17.26 10.40
N HIS A 168 4.03 17.87 11.33
CA HIS A 168 3.63 19.10 12.01
C HIS A 168 4.18 20.35 11.33
N THR A 169 5.33 20.24 10.69
CA THR A 169 5.99 21.38 10.04
C THR A 169 5.93 21.32 8.52
N GLY A 170 5.73 20.13 7.94
CA GLY A 170 5.83 19.88 6.50
C GLY A 170 7.27 19.87 5.99
N GLU A 171 8.26 19.96 6.88
CA GLU A 171 9.67 19.99 6.49
C GLU A 171 10.19 18.63 6.08
N LEU A 172 10.97 18.59 5.00
CA LEU A 172 11.66 17.37 4.55
C LEU A 172 12.75 17.00 5.54
N GLN A 173 12.67 15.79 6.10
CA GLN A 173 13.61 15.26 7.08
C GLN A 173 14.66 14.36 6.45
N ALA A 174 14.28 13.56 5.46
CA ALA A 174 15.19 12.67 4.76
C ALA A 174 14.72 12.43 3.32
N ASN A 175 15.68 12.21 2.43
CA ASN A 175 15.42 11.73 1.08
C ASN A 175 16.59 10.88 0.58
N TRP A 176 16.28 9.86 -0.19
CA TRP A 176 17.29 9.03 -0.87
C TRP A 176 16.67 8.33 -2.06
N ASN A 177 17.52 7.78 -2.91
CA ASN A 177 17.10 6.92 -4.00
C ASN A 177 17.64 5.51 -3.77
N THR A 178 16.80 4.50 -3.97
CA THR A 178 17.18 3.09 -3.99
C THR A 178 16.97 2.53 -5.39
N GLU A 179 18.04 2.54 -6.20
CA GLU A 179 18.01 2.09 -7.59
C GLU A 179 17.61 0.61 -7.75
N ASP A 180 17.74 -0.16 -6.68
CA ASP A 180 17.39 -1.60 -6.67
C ASP A 180 15.91 -1.86 -6.97
N PHE A 181 15.02 -0.90 -6.72
CA PHE A 181 13.60 -0.99 -7.05
C PHE A 181 13.27 -0.57 -8.48
N THR A 182 14.26 -0.26 -9.26
CA THR A 182 14.07 0.24 -10.63
C THR A 182 14.94 -0.54 -11.59
N SER A 183 14.39 -0.92 -12.74
CA SER A 183 15.16 -1.50 -13.84
C SER A 183 15.24 -0.52 -14.98
N TRP A 184 16.39 0.12 -15.11
CA TRP A 184 16.67 1.06 -16.16
C TRP A 184 17.33 0.41 -17.38
N GLY A 185 16.85 0.72 -18.57
CA GLY A 185 17.57 0.48 -19.81
C GLY A 185 17.56 -0.94 -20.35
N ILE A 186 16.73 -1.85 -19.82
CA ILE A 186 16.62 -3.23 -20.35
C ILE A 186 15.93 -3.23 -21.71
N ILE A 187 14.99 -2.31 -21.94
CA ILE A 187 14.45 -2.02 -23.27
C ILE A 187 14.69 -0.55 -23.55
N LYS A 188 15.20 -0.26 -24.74
CA LYS A 188 15.38 1.13 -25.24
C LYS A 188 14.05 1.89 -25.37
N SER A 189 12.94 1.26 -25.12
CA SER A 189 11.60 1.77 -25.21
C SER A 189 10.93 1.92 -23.83
N HIS A 190 11.47 2.74 -22.98
CA HIS A 190 10.72 3.61 -22.06
C HIS A 190 9.79 3.05 -21.00
N SER A 191 9.82 1.80 -20.57
CA SER A 191 9.03 1.42 -19.41
C SER A 191 9.89 1.07 -18.21
N TYR A 192 9.83 1.91 -17.19
CA TYR A 192 10.18 1.49 -15.85
C TYR A 192 9.08 0.56 -15.37
N LEU A 193 9.46 -0.65 -15.11
CA LEU A 193 8.62 -1.59 -14.46
C LEU A 193 9.38 -1.98 -13.19
N GLY A 194 9.00 -1.45 -12.09
CA GLY A 194 9.61 -1.59 -10.78
C GLY A 194 9.01 -0.53 -9.90
N GLY A 195 9.54 -0.38 -8.71
CA GLY A 195 9.14 0.67 -7.81
C GLY A 195 8.82 0.18 -6.41
N ILE A 196 8.60 1.16 -5.54
CA ILE A 196 8.16 0.95 -4.18
C ILE A 196 6.63 0.94 -4.20
N PHE A 197 6.02 -0.18 -3.79
CA PHE A 197 4.57 -0.36 -3.78
C PHE A 197 3.99 -0.52 -2.38
N ALA A 198 4.81 -0.77 -1.39
CA ALA A 198 4.41 -0.78 0.01
C ALA A 198 5.58 -0.33 0.89
N MET A 199 5.26 0.33 1.98
CA MET A 199 6.25 0.80 2.93
C MET A 199 5.67 0.90 4.33
N GLN A 200 6.52 0.71 5.34
CA GLN A 200 6.12 0.85 6.73
C GLN A 200 7.32 1.13 7.64
N PHE A 201 7.14 2.03 8.59
CA PHE A 201 8.12 2.24 9.64
C PHE A 201 8.17 1.03 10.57
N THR A 202 9.36 0.75 11.13
CA THR A 202 9.48 -0.16 12.26
C THR A 202 8.76 0.40 13.48
N PRO A 203 8.31 -0.44 14.45
CA PRO A 203 7.54 0.04 15.60
C PRO A 203 8.21 1.12 16.42
N ASN A 204 9.55 1.12 16.49
CA ASN A 204 10.34 2.14 17.17
C ASN A 204 10.56 3.42 16.34
N GLY A 205 10.11 3.46 15.09
CA GLY A 205 10.28 4.61 14.19
C GLY A 205 11.70 4.85 13.67
N GLU A 206 12.67 4.00 14.01
CA GLU A 206 14.08 4.20 13.65
C GLU A 206 14.43 3.77 12.23
N GLN A 207 13.66 2.84 11.68
CA GLN A 207 13.90 2.28 10.35
C GLN A 207 12.63 2.32 9.51
N LEU A 208 12.81 2.29 8.19
CA LEU A 208 11.73 2.17 7.21
C LEU A 208 11.94 0.91 6.39
N ILE A 209 10.90 0.11 6.25
CA ILE A 209 10.86 -1.06 5.37
C ILE A 209 10.16 -0.68 4.09
N LEU A 210 10.74 -1.03 2.96
CA LEU A 210 10.22 -0.84 1.62
C LEU A 210 9.96 -2.20 0.99
N ALA A 211 8.87 -2.37 0.29
CA ALA A 211 8.60 -3.56 -0.51
C ALA A 211 8.12 -3.17 -1.92
N GLY A 212 8.41 -4.03 -2.88
CA GLY A 212 8.06 -3.76 -4.25
C GLY A 212 8.65 -4.76 -5.24
N MET A 213 9.02 -4.26 -6.41
CA MET A 213 9.62 -5.06 -7.45
C MET A 213 11.03 -4.56 -7.75
N GLY A 214 11.98 -5.45 -7.55
CA GLY A 214 13.39 -5.22 -7.88
C GLY A 214 13.73 -5.47 -9.34
N PRO A 215 15.02 -5.67 -9.66
CA PRO A 215 15.52 -5.80 -11.01
C PRO A 215 14.76 -6.85 -11.84
N MET A 216 14.43 -6.50 -13.07
CA MET A 216 13.61 -7.30 -13.97
C MET A 216 14.47 -8.06 -14.96
N ARG A 217 14.12 -9.32 -15.23
CA ARG A 217 14.73 -10.11 -16.31
C ARG A 217 14.07 -9.84 -17.66
N ASP A 218 12.76 -9.70 -17.65
CA ASP A 218 11.95 -9.46 -18.83
C ASP A 218 10.90 -8.39 -18.53
N PRO A 219 11.16 -7.15 -18.93
CA PRO A 219 10.24 -6.05 -18.70
C PRO A 219 8.90 -6.21 -19.44
N MET A 220 8.88 -6.91 -20.58
CA MET A 220 7.63 -7.18 -21.31
C MET A 220 6.72 -8.12 -20.54
N ALA A 221 7.31 -8.99 -19.75
CA ALA A 221 6.57 -9.95 -18.94
C ALA A 221 6.21 -9.41 -17.54
N GLY A 222 6.73 -8.25 -17.14
CA GLY A 222 6.53 -7.70 -15.79
C GLY A 222 7.15 -8.57 -14.70
N ASN A 223 8.29 -9.21 -15.00
CA ASN A 223 8.96 -10.14 -14.10
C ASN A 223 10.13 -9.46 -13.42
N GLY A 224 9.87 -8.84 -12.30
CA GLY A 224 10.90 -8.34 -11.38
C GLY A 224 11.13 -9.30 -10.22
N LYS A 225 12.20 -9.05 -9.48
CA LYS A 225 12.48 -9.78 -8.24
C LYS A 225 11.56 -9.28 -7.13
N GLN A 226 11.06 -10.21 -6.34
CA GLN A 226 10.45 -9.87 -5.05
C GLN A 226 11.52 -9.19 -4.21
N LEU A 227 11.26 -7.98 -3.75
CA LEU A 227 12.26 -7.18 -3.05
C LEU A 227 11.64 -6.51 -1.84
N TRP A 228 12.33 -6.62 -0.71
CA TRP A 228 12.19 -5.72 0.41
C TRP A 228 13.58 -5.20 0.82
N GLN A 229 13.59 -3.98 1.36
CA GLN A 229 14.78 -3.34 1.95
C GLN A 229 14.38 -2.65 3.24
N LYS A 230 15.30 -2.65 4.22
CA LYS A 230 15.17 -1.93 5.49
C LYS A 230 16.26 -0.86 5.55
N TRP A 231 15.87 0.36 5.88
CA TRP A 231 16.73 1.54 5.83
C TRP A 231 16.79 2.27 7.16
N ASN A 232 18.01 2.66 7.57
CA ASN A 232 18.26 3.59 8.67
C ASN A 232 18.07 5.01 8.13
N TRP A 233 16.87 5.52 8.18
CA TRP A 233 16.53 6.80 7.57
C TRP A 233 16.97 8.01 8.39
N ARG A 234 17.16 7.86 9.74
CA ARG A 234 17.60 8.91 10.65
C ARG A 234 19.12 9.14 10.63
N ALA A 235 19.89 8.31 9.92
CA ALA A 235 21.31 8.56 9.75
C ALA A 235 21.54 9.87 8.97
N GLU A 236 22.68 10.52 9.18
CA GLU A 236 23.07 11.73 8.45
C GLU A 236 22.94 11.53 6.92
N GLU A 237 23.35 10.34 6.47
CA GLU A 237 23.04 9.82 5.14
C GLU A 237 22.23 8.53 5.30
N PRO A 238 20.96 8.49 4.84
CA PRO A 238 20.17 7.27 4.89
C PRO A 238 20.91 6.08 4.26
N ASN A 239 20.95 4.96 4.98
CA ASN A 239 21.69 3.78 4.52
C ASN A 239 20.90 2.49 4.69
N LYS A 240 21.17 1.54 3.80
CA LYS A 240 20.49 0.25 3.80
C LYS A 240 21.00 -0.63 4.90
N ALA A 241 20.14 -0.99 5.85
CA ALA A 241 20.45 -1.85 6.98
C ALA A 241 20.35 -3.34 6.63
N ALA A 242 19.34 -3.70 5.80
CA ALA A 242 19.12 -5.08 5.38
C ALA A 242 18.31 -5.13 4.08
N GLU A 243 18.36 -6.26 3.39
CA GLU A 243 17.50 -6.58 2.25
C GLU A 243 17.23 -8.09 2.17
N ILE A 244 16.25 -8.49 1.38
CA ILE A 244 15.97 -9.90 1.13
C ILE A 244 17.23 -10.60 0.58
N ASN A 245 17.49 -11.81 1.07
CA ASN A 245 18.58 -12.62 0.53
C ASN A 245 18.33 -12.91 -0.96
N LYS A 246 19.29 -12.61 -1.81
CA LYS A 246 19.20 -12.81 -3.27
C LYS A 246 18.87 -14.24 -3.67
N GLY A 247 19.27 -15.23 -2.86
CA GLY A 247 18.94 -16.64 -3.09
C GLY A 247 17.49 -17.00 -2.79
N GLU A 248 16.78 -16.15 -2.05
CA GLU A 248 15.40 -16.38 -1.60
C GLU A 248 14.37 -15.56 -2.38
N ALA A 249 14.82 -14.53 -3.11
CA ALA A 249 13.95 -13.70 -3.89
C ALA A 249 13.36 -14.48 -5.08
N GLY A 250 12.03 -14.68 -5.04
CA GLY A 250 11.25 -15.18 -6.17
C GLY A 250 11.06 -14.13 -7.27
N GLU A 251 10.14 -14.39 -8.20
CA GLU A 251 9.72 -13.43 -9.21
C GLU A 251 8.30 -12.96 -8.95
N GLY A 252 8.10 -11.66 -8.90
CA GLY A 252 6.79 -11.06 -8.69
C GLY A 252 6.85 -9.62 -8.19
N LEU A 253 5.70 -9.01 -8.12
CA LEU A 253 5.48 -7.67 -7.57
C LEU A 253 4.97 -7.82 -6.15
N MET A 254 5.65 -7.21 -5.17
CA MET A 254 5.21 -7.15 -3.79
C MET A 254 4.47 -5.84 -3.56
N GLU A 255 3.20 -5.93 -3.20
CA GLU A 255 2.28 -4.79 -3.08
C GLU A 255 1.75 -4.59 -1.68
N ALA A 256 2.00 -5.53 -0.78
CA ALA A 256 1.54 -5.50 0.59
C ALA A 256 2.70 -5.72 1.57
N LEU A 257 2.69 -4.95 2.63
CA LEU A 257 3.66 -5.00 3.71
C LEU A 257 2.95 -4.71 5.02
N ALA A 258 3.20 -5.51 6.04
CA ALA A 258 2.69 -5.26 7.39
C ALA A 258 3.74 -5.64 8.43
N VAL A 259 3.93 -4.78 9.43
CA VAL A 259 4.77 -5.06 10.59
C VAL A 259 3.90 -5.54 11.75
N HIS A 260 4.29 -6.63 12.39
CA HIS A 260 3.55 -7.18 13.53
C HIS A 260 3.59 -6.21 14.72
N PRO A 261 2.46 -5.96 15.41
CA PRO A 261 2.39 -4.90 16.43
C PRO A 261 3.28 -5.14 17.64
N THR A 262 3.54 -6.39 18.02
CA THR A 262 4.23 -6.73 19.28
C THR A 262 5.42 -7.69 19.12
N ARG A 263 5.56 -8.36 17.98
CA ARG A 263 6.66 -9.32 17.71
C ARG A 263 7.62 -8.74 16.68
N PRO A 264 8.90 -9.13 16.69
CA PRO A 264 9.87 -8.69 15.69
C PRO A 264 9.66 -9.43 14.35
N VAL A 265 8.50 -9.27 13.75
CA VAL A 265 8.09 -9.93 12.51
C VAL A 265 7.45 -8.91 11.57
N PHE A 266 7.71 -9.06 10.29
CA PHE A 266 6.93 -8.39 9.23
C PHE A 266 6.52 -9.38 8.16
N ALA A 267 5.42 -9.09 7.50
CA ALA A 267 4.89 -9.86 6.38
C ALA A 267 5.01 -9.05 5.10
N MET A 268 5.34 -9.70 3.99
CA MET A 268 5.34 -9.14 2.65
C MET A 268 4.52 -10.03 1.72
N GLY A 269 3.69 -9.43 0.88
CA GLY A 269 2.85 -10.17 -0.05
C GLY A 269 2.65 -9.48 -1.39
N GLY A 270 2.22 -10.26 -2.40
CA GLY A 270 1.99 -9.69 -3.70
C GLY A 270 1.63 -10.71 -4.78
N ARG A 271 2.03 -10.40 -6.00
CA ARG A 271 1.80 -11.24 -7.17
C ARG A 271 2.91 -12.26 -7.31
N LEU A 272 2.51 -13.52 -7.43
CA LEU A 272 3.42 -14.61 -7.77
C LEU A 272 3.44 -14.84 -9.28
N ARG A 273 4.64 -15.01 -9.82
CA ARG A 273 4.82 -15.50 -11.18
C ARG A 273 5.87 -16.61 -11.21
N GLY A 274 5.39 -17.85 -11.16
CA GLY A 274 6.23 -19.03 -11.28
C GLY A 274 7.10 -19.40 -10.07
N GLY A 275 6.88 -18.79 -8.89
CA GLY A 275 7.58 -19.09 -7.64
C GLY A 275 6.78 -19.99 -6.69
N ASP A 276 7.37 -20.27 -5.54
CA ASP A 276 6.79 -21.16 -4.53
C ASP A 276 5.94 -20.46 -3.48
N TRP A 277 6.06 -19.15 -3.37
CA TRP A 277 5.34 -18.34 -2.37
C TRP A 277 5.03 -16.94 -2.91
N ASN A 278 3.96 -16.34 -2.41
CA ASN A 278 3.59 -14.94 -2.67
C ASN A 278 3.21 -14.17 -1.40
N VAL A 279 3.29 -14.80 -0.24
CA VAL A 279 3.33 -14.18 1.08
C VAL A 279 4.45 -14.83 1.86
N ALA A 280 5.24 -14.02 2.55
CA ALA A 280 6.29 -14.51 3.45
C ALA A 280 6.36 -13.64 4.70
N LEU A 281 6.66 -14.29 5.84
CA LEU A 281 6.96 -13.64 7.09
C LEU A 281 8.47 -13.65 7.32
N PHE A 282 9.00 -12.52 7.77
CA PHE A 282 10.42 -12.32 8.02
C PHE A 282 10.64 -11.84 9.45
N HIS A 283 11.76 -12.25 10.04
CA HIS A 283 12.20 -11.69 11.32
C HIS A 283 12.67 -10.23 11.10
N LEU A 284 12.11 -9.32 11.88
CA LEU A 284 12.33 -7.88 11.69
C LEU A 284 13.80 -7.46 11.80
N ASP A 285 14.55 -8.04 12.77
CA ASP A 285 15.92 -7.65 13.02
C ASP A 285 16.91 -8.36 12.08
N THR A 286 16.77 -9.67 11.93
CA THR A 286 17.72 -10.50 11.16
C THR A 286 17.42 -10.54 9.66
N GLY A 287 16.16 -10.27 9.24
CA GLY A 287 15.72 -10.43 7.87
C GLY A 287 15.55 -11.91 7.46
N GLU A 288 15.66 -12.86 8.39
CA GLU A 288 15.46 -14.28 8.13
C GLU A 288 13.99 -14.56 7.76
N ARG A 289 13.78 -15.35 6.71
CA ARG A 289 12.44 -15.79 6.31
C ARG A 289 11.96 -16.91 7.22
N LEU A 290 10.90 -16.64 7.98
CA LEU A 290 10.34 -17.55 8.98
C LEU A 290 9.38 -18.56 8.38
N THR A 291 8.47 -18.10 7.50
CA THR A 291 7.48 -18.95 6.84
C THR A 291 6.97 -18.34 5.55
N THR A 292 6.31 -19.14 4.74
CA THR A 292 5.76 -18.74 3.44
C THR A 292 4.37 -19.28 3.22
N LEU A 293 3.56 -18.55 2.44
CA LEU A 293 2.26 -18.99 1.96
C LEU A 293 2.17 -18.83 0.44
N LYS A 294 1.41 -19.72 -0.18
CA LYS A 294 1.04 -19.62 -1.59
C LYS A 294 -0.48 -19.53 -1.68
N THR A 295 -0.99 -18.32 -1.77
CA THR A 295 -2.44 -18.07 -1.70
C THR A 295 -3.20 -18.45 -2.97
N GLY A 296 -2.51 -18.59 -4.10
CA GLY A 296 -3.15 -18.86 -5.40
C GLY A 296 -3.81 -17.62 -6.05
N TYR A 297 -3.71 -16.45 -5.43
CA TYR A 297 -4.20 -15.17 -5.94
C TYR A 297 -3.17 -14.06 -5.73
N ARG A 298 -3.35 -12.91 -6.40
CA ARG A 298 -2.53 -11.71 -6.17
C ARG A 298 -2.94 -11.09 -4.84
N VAL A 299 -2.00 -10.98 -3.92
CA VAL A 299 -2.19 -10.31 -2.63
C VAL A 299 -1.98 -8.81 -2.82
N THR A 300 -2.97 -8.02 -2.41
CA THR A 300 -2.97 -6.56 -2.50
C THR A 300 -2.97 -5.87 -1.14
N GLY A 301 -3.24 -6.62 -0.06
CA GLY A 301 -3.21 -6.11 1.30
C GLY A 301 -2.85 -7.20 2.31
N ILE A 302 -2.09 -6.81 3.33
CA ILE A 302 -1.80 -7.60 4.52
C ILE A 302 -1.96 -6.66 5.72
N GLU A 303 -2.61 -7.15 6.77
CA GLU A 303 -2.79 -6.43 8.02
C GLU A 303 -2.71 -7.42 9.19
N PHE A 304 -2.01 -7.08 10.26
CA PHE A 304 -2.10 -7.80 11.52
C PHE A 304 -3.20 -7.18 12.38
N THR A 305 -3.94 -8.03 13.10
CA THR A 305 -4.85 -7.51 14.13
C THR A 305 -4.06 -6.84 15.25
N ASP A 306 -4.67 -5.90 15.96
CA ASP A 306 -4.01 -5.12 17.02
C ASP A 306 -3.42 -6.01 18.14
N ASP A 307 -4.06 -7.13 18.41
CA ASP A 307 -3.57 -8.15 19.36
C ASP A 307 -2.42 -9.01 18.81
N GLY A 308 -2.12 -8.88 17.50
CA GLY A 308 -1.10 -9.65 16.80
C GLY A 308 -1.39 -11.15 16.66
N ASN A 309 -2.58 -11.63 16.99
CA ASN A 309 -2.90 -13.05 16.94
C ASN A 309 -3.38 -13.52 15.58
N ARG A 310 -3.79 -12.61 14.71
CA ARG A 310 -4.29 -12.93 13.37
C ARG A 310 -3.66 -12.02 12.31
N MET A 311 -3.60 -12.55 11.10
CA MET A 311 -3.15 -11.83 9.91
C MET A 311 -4.23 -11.90 8.85
N LEU A 312 -4.74 -10.75 8.45
CA LEU A 312 -5.61 -10.58 7.29
C LEU A 312 -4.76 -10.57 6.02
N VAL A 313 -5.17 -11.33 5.03
CA VAL A 313 -4.60 -11.30 3.68
C VAL A 313 -5.72 -11.07 2.69
N THR A 314 -5.62 -10.02 1.91
CA THR A 314 -6.63 -9.66 0.91
C THR A 314 -6.04 -9.61 -0.49
N GLY A 315 -6.90 -9.78 -1.48
CA GLY A 315 -6.39 -9.75 -2.84
C GLY A 315 -7.40 -10.05 -3.93
N THR A 316 -6.88 -10.42 -5.08
CA THR A 316 -7.64 -10.60 -6.31
C THR A 316 -7.25 -11.87 -7.03
N GLN A 317 -8.21 -12.74 -7.30
CA GLN A 317 -8.00 -13.95 -8.08
C GLN A 317 -8.29 -13.74 -9.57
N GLY A 318 -7.25 -13.88 -10.36
CA GLY A 318 -7.34 -13.68 -11.82
C GLY A 318 -7.44 -12.21 -12.24
N GLN A 319 -7.82 -12.00 -13.49
CA GLN A 319 -8.13 -10.66 -14.00
C GLN A 319 -9.63 -10.45 -13.99
N PRO A 320 -10.15 -9.41 -13.34
CA PRO A 320 -11.55 -9.08 -13.35
C PRO A 320 -12.03 -8.88 -14.80
N LYS A 321 -13.06 -9.62 -15.16
CA LYS A 321 -13.74 -9.48 -16.44
C LYS A 321 -15.22 -9.81 -16.25
N PRO A 322 -16.12 -9.15 -16.96
CA PRO A 322 -17.52 -9.51 -16.91
C PRO A 322 -17.73 -10.91 -17.52
N ASN A 323 -18.70 -11.63 -17.01
CA ASN A 323 -19.19 -12.87 -17.61
C ASN A 323 -19.94 -12.58 -18.95
N LYS A 324 -20.48 -13.62 -19.60
CA LYS A 324 -21.21 -13.48 -20.87
C LYS A 324 -22.46 -12.60 -20.76
N GLU A 325 -23.02 -12.48 -19.57
CA GLU A 325 -24.19 -11.67 -19.23
C GLU A 325 -23.80 -10.24 -18.79
N ARG A 326 -22.53 -9.86 -18.95
CA ARG A 326 -21.93 -8.58 -18.51
C ARG A 326 -21.99 -8.33 -17.00
N GLN A 327 -22.13 -9.37 -16.22
CA GLN A 327 -22.09 -9.31 -14.77
C GLN A 327 -20.65 -9.57 -14.28
N TRP A 328 -20.24 -8.87 -13.25
CA TRP A 328 -18.94 -9.05 -12.63
C TRP A 328 -18.98 -10.15 -11.58
N GLU A 329 -18.15 -11.16 -11.77
CA GLU A 329 -17.96 -12.21 -10.75
C GLU A 329 -17.15 -11.70 -9.55
N PRO A 330 -17.28 -12.32 -8.36
CA PRO A 330 -16.48 -11.97 -7.19
C PRO A 330 -15.05 -12.46 -7.35
N PHE A 331 -14.14 -11.58 -7.73
CA PHE A 331 -12.70 -11.85 -7.84
C PHE A 331 -11.93 -11.58 -6.56
N GLY A 332 -12.53 -10.88 -5.59
CA GLY A 332 -11.92 -10.56 -4.32
C GLY A 332 -11.68 -11.81 -3.46
N ARG A 333 -10.59 -11.78 -2.70
CA ARG A 333 -10.26 -12.78 -1.71
C ARG A 333 -9.95 -12.08 -0.40
N VAL A 334 -10.45 -12.66 0.67
CA VAL A 334 -10.23 -12.25 2.05
C VAL A 334 -9.97 -13.52 2.86
N GLU A 335 -8.82 -13.61 3.46
CA GLU A 335 -8.42 -14.75 4.30
C GLU A 335 -7.85 -14.23 5.61
N LEU A 336 -8.27 -14.83 6.72
CA LEU A 336 -7.80 -14.52 8.06
C LEU A 336 -7.05 -15.71 8.61
N TYR A 337 -5.75 -15.54 8.84
CA TYR A 337 -4.85 -16.58 9.34
C TYR A 337 -4.60 -16.38 10.83
N GLU A 338 -4.60 -17.45 11.59
CA GLU A 338 -4.14 -17.45 12.99
C GLU A 338 -2.61 -17.50 13.05
N ILE A 339 -2.01 -16.69 13.91
CA ILE A 339 -0.57 -16.66 14.16
C ILE A 339 -0.29 -17.58 15.34
N ILE A 340 0.13 -18.80 15.06
CA ILE A 340 0.51 -19.76 16.10
C ILE A 340 1.98 -19.49 16.47
N PRO A 341 2.29 -19.24 17.76
CA PRO A 341 3.68 -19.17 18.21
C PRO A 341 4.38 -20.50 17.96
N GLY A 342 5.53 -20.45 17.29
CA GLY A 342 6.39 -21.61 17.11
C GLY A 342 7.18 -21.93 18.37
#